data_0592049511b0c0a1270115dec1361b60
#
_entry.id   0592049511b0c0a1270115dec1361b60
#
_cell.length_a   1.000
_cell.length_b   1.000
_cell.length_c   1.000
_cell.angle_alpha   90.00
_cell.angle_beta   90.00
_cell.angle_gamma   90.00
#
_symmetry.space_group_name_H-M   'P 1'
#
loop_
_entity.id
_entity.type
_entity.pdbx_description
1 polymer ?
#
loop_
_entity_poly.entity_id
_entity_poly.type
_entity_poly.pdbx_seq_one_letter_code
_entity_poly.pdbx_strand_id
1 'polypeptide(L)'
;MPPGHAFTRSVPIRFSHCDPAGIVYFPHYFDMFNGLIEDWYEEELGHNYAALIMDSQYGFPIVHIDCDFKIPSLMGEIIDLTLLVERVGRSSLGITIVCHRTGLERLRAHMITAMMSLKTRKPMPLPQALRDKIESYRQRTSGDTTSPPAKPDRTRRPRGAKEGGR
;
A
#
# COMPACT_ATOMS: atom_id res chain seq x y z
N MET A 1 -5.65 12.34 -9.59
CA MET A 1 -5.79 11.04 -10.28
C MET A 1 -4.42 10.38 -10.34
N PRO A 2 -4.30 9.05 -10.09
CA PRO A 2 -3.04 8.35 -10.32
C PRO A 2 -2.64 8.42 -11.80
N PRO A 3 -1.32 8.29 -12.11
CA PRO A 3 -0.84 8.25 -13.50
C PRO A 3 -1.49 7.11 -14.29
N GLY A 4 -1.89 7.38 -15.55
CA GLY A 4 -2.64 6.42 -16.37
C GLY A 4 -1.90 5.13 -16.75
N HIS A 5 -0.59 5.06 -16.48
CA HIS A 5 0.27 3.87 -16.69
C HIS A 5 0.71 3.21 -15.38
N ALA A 6 0.16 3.63 -14.24
CA ALA A 6 0.37 2.97 -12.97
C ALA A 6 -0.47 1.67 -12.90
N PHE A 7 0.10 0.65 -12.27
CA PHE A 7 -0.55 -0.64 -12.11
C PHE A 7 -1.85 -0.49 -11.32
N THR A 8 -2.95 -0.89 -11.95
CA THR A 8 -4.30 -0.69 -11.40
C THR A 8 -5.13 -1.96 -11.55
N ARG A 9 -5.91 -2.28 -10.51
CA ARG A 9 -6.87 -3.37 -10.48
C ARG A 9 -8.25 -2.87 -10.11
N SER A 10 -9.25 -3.31 -10.87
CA SER A 10 -10.66 -3.13 -10.52
C SER A 10 -11.12 -4.27 -9.62
N VAL A 11 -11.65 -3.91 -8.46
CA VAL A 11 -12.09 -4.87 -7.43
C VAL A 11 -13.59 -4.68 -7.16
N PRO A 12 -14.41 -5.71 -7.36
CA PRO A 12 -15.83 -5.66 -7.00
C PRO A 12 -15.99 -5.78 -5.49
N ILE A 13 -16.77 -4.86 -4.91
CA ILE A 13 -17.14 -4.92 -3.48
C ILE A 13 -18.25 -5.94 -3.29
N ARG A 14 -17.93 -7.04 -2.64
CA ARG A 14 -18.82 -8.17 -2.39
C ARG A 14 -19.49 -8.07 -1.02
N PHE A 15 -20.56 -8.82 -0.81
CA PHE A 15 -21.22 -8.94 0.49
C PHE A 15 -20.23 -9.32 1.61
N SER A 16 -19.32 -10.26 1.33
CA SER A 16 -18.29 -10.71 2.29
C SER A 16 -17.28 -9.63 2.71
N HIS A 17 -17.20 -8.54 1.98
CA HIS A 17 -16.32 -7.42 2.31
C HIS A 17 -16.96 -6.38 3.23
N CYS A 18 -18.28 -6.45 3.42
CA CYS A 18 -19.05 -5.38 4.06
C CYS A 18 -19.44 -5.74 5.50
N ASP A 19 -19.54 -4.71 6.32
CA ASP A 19 -20.18 -4.77 7.64
C ASP A 19 -21.72 -4.61 7.52
N PRO A 20 -22.48 -4.68 8.63
CA PRO A 20 -23.94 -4.50 8.61
C PRO A 20 -24.43 -3.15 8.09
N ALA A 21 -23.55 -2.13 8.00
CA ALA A 21 -23.89 -0.84 7.40
C ALA A 21 -23.84 -0.86 5.86
N GLY A 22 -23.44 -1.99 5.25
CA GLY A 22 -23.35 -2.13 3.79
C GLY A 22 -22.13 -1.44 3.18
N ILE A 23 -21.17 -1.01 4.01
CA ILE A 23 -19.91 -0.43 3.59
C ILE A 23 -18.76 -1.42 3.83
N VAL A 24 -17.65 -1.26 3.13
CA VAL A 24 -16.47 -2.11 3.31
C VAL A 24 -15.98 -2.00 4.75
N TYR A 25 -15.91 -3.16 5.45
CA TYR A 25 -15.25 -3.27 6.74
C TYR A 25 -13.74 -3.05 6.54
N PHE A 26 -13.17 -2.07 7.22
CA PHE A 26 -11.84 -1.54 6.88
C PHE A 26 -10.70 -2.57 6.73
N PRO A 27 -10.65 -3.70 7.52
CA PRO A 27 -9.59 -4.69 7.34
C PRO A 27 -9.60 -5.36 5.97
N HIS A 28 -10.75 -5.45 5.30
CA HIS A 28 -10.83 -6.04 3.96
C HIS A 28 -10.11 -5.21 2.89
N TYR A 29 -9.93 -3.91 3.12
CA TYR A 29 -9.06 -3.13 2.22
C TYR A 29 -7.62 -3.61 2.27
N PHE A 30 -7.11 -4.01 3.45
CA PHE A 30 -5.73 -4.50 3.57
C PHE A 30 -5.54 -5.86 2.91
N ASP A 31 -6.57 -6.71 2.91
CA ASP A 31 -6.58 -7.95 2.14
C ASP A 31 -6.55 -7.66 0.62
N MET A 32 -7.37 -6.73 0.16
CA MET A 32 -7.34 -6.28 -1.24
C MET A 32 -5.99 -5.66 -1.63
N PHE A 33 -5.31 -4.95 -0.72
CA PHE A 33 -3.97 -4.40 -0.97
C PHE A 33 -2.92 -5.50 -1.12
N ASN A 34 -3.00 -6.57 -0.33
CA ASN A 34 -2.11 -7.72 -0.49
C ASN A 34 -2.30 -8.35 -1.88
N GLY A 35 -3.54 -8.61 -2.30
CA GLY A 35 -3.82 -9.12 -3.64
C GLY A 35 -3.28 -8.21 -4.76
N LEU A 36 -3.46 -6.88 -4.63
CA LEU A 36 -2.89 -5.92 -5.59
C LEU A 36 -1.37 -5.99 -5.65
N ILE A 37 -0.70 -6.15 -4.50
CA ILE A 37 0.77 -6.26 -4.43
C ILE A 37 1.24 -7.57 -5.07
N GLU A 38 0.56 -8.69 -4.81
CA GLU A 38 0.87 -9.99 -5.42
C GLU A 38 0.75 -9.92 -6.93
N ASP A 39 -0.36 -9.39 -7.45
CA ASP A 39 -0.58 -9.18 -8.88
C ASP A 39 0.49 -8.28 -9.50
N TRP A 40 0.88 -7.21 -8.80
CA TRP A 40 1.93 -6.29 -9.25
C TRP A 40 3.30 -6.98 -9.37
N TYR A 41 3.67 -7.83 -8.40
CA TYR A 41 4.90 -8.62 -8.49
C TYR A 41 4.89 -9.55 -9.70
N GLU A 42 3.75 -10.20 -9.96
CA GLU A 42 3.64 -11.17 -11.04
C GLU A 42 3.57 -10.51 -12.42
N GLU A 43 2.64 -9.59 -12.60
CA GLU A 43 2.34 -9.05 -13.93
C GLU A 43 3.26 -7.89 -14.33
N GLU A 44 3.64 -7.06 -13.39
CA GLU A 44 4.46 -5.87 -13.67
C GLU A 44 5.96 -6.15 -13.50
N LEU A 45 6.35 -6.88 -12.47
CA LEU A 45 7.75 -7.20 -12.20
C LEU A 45 8.18 -8.55 -12.78
N GLY A 46 7.24 -9.39 -13.23
CA GLY A 46 7.51 -10.72 -13.78
C GLY A 46 8.10 -11.68 -12.75
N HIS A 47 7.66 -11.59 -11.50
CA HIS A 47 8.04 -12.48 -10.41
C HIS A 47 6.82 -13.12 -9.78
N ASN A 48 6.67 -14.44 -9.87
CA ASN A 48 5.64 -15.14 -9.14
C ASN A 48 5.83 -14.95 -7.63
N TYR A 49 4.86 -14.32 -6.98
CA TYR A 49 4.97 -13.94 -5.55
C TYR A 49 5.08 -15.15 -4.65
N ALA A 50 4.31 -16.20 -4.93
CA ALA A 50 4.38 -17.45 -4.15
C ALA A 50 5.78 -18.09 -4.24
N ALA A 51 6.41 -18.09 -5.42
CA ALA A 51 7.78 -18.58 -5.58
C ALA A 51 8.81 -17.73 -4.82
N LEU A 52 8.64 -16.40 -4.76
CA LEU A 52 9.49 -15.55 -3.91
C LEU A 52 9.41 -15.96 -2.44
N ILE A 53 8.21 -16.26 -1.93
CA ILE A 53 7.99 -16.66 -0.55
C ILE A 53 8.45 -18.10 -0.30
N MET A 54 7.97 -19.06 -1.10
CA MET A 54 8.13 -20.49 -0.84
C MET A 54 9.50 -21.02 -1.28
N ASP A 55 9.96 -20.62 -2.45
CA ASP A 55 11.21 -21.17 -3.03
C ASP A 55 12.41 -20.32 -2.65
N SER A 56 12.34 -19.00 -2.85
CA SER A 56 13.43 -18.07 -2.54
C SER A 56 13.51 -17.77 -1.04
N GLN A 57 12.48 -18.06 -0.27
CA GLN A 57 12.38 -17.78 1.16
C GLN A 57 12.56 -16.29 1.48
N TYR A 58 12.01 -15.43 0.64
CA TYR A 58 11.97 -14.00 0.84
C TYR A 58 10.64 -13.60 1.50
N GLY A 59 10.68 -12.76 2.51
CA GLY A 59 9.51 -12.18 3.14
C GLY A 59 9.48 -10.67 2.92
N PHE A 60 8.27 -10.13 2.79
CA PHE A 60 8.03 -8.69 2.60
C PHE A 60 7.03 -8.17 3.64
N PRO A 61 7.31 -8.35 4.97
CA PRO A 61 6.40 -7.85 5.99
C PRO A 61 6.18 -6.35 5.87
N ILE A 62 4.93 -5.94 6.12
CA ILE A 62 4.59 -4.54 6.30
C ILE A 62 5.11 -4.12 7.68
N VAL A 63 5.98 -3.11 7.71
CA VAL A 63 6.57 -2.57 8.95
C VAL A 63 5.95 -1.26 9.37
N HIS A 64 5.24 -0.62 8.46
CA HIS A 64 4.47 0.59 8.73
C HIS A 64 3.32 0.70 7.73
N ILE A 65 2.17 1.15 8.19
CA ILE A 65 1.04 1.51 7.35
C ILE A 65 0.28 2.67 8.01
N ASP A 66 -0.07 3.66 7.23
CA ASP A 66 -1.11 4.62 7.55
C ASP A 66 -2.14 4.67 6.41
N CYS A 67 -3.38 5.00 6.74
CA CYS A 67 -4.48 4.96 5.78
C CYS A 67 -5.50 6.06 6.08
N ASP A 68 -5.70 6.94 5.11
CA ASP A 68 -6.73 7.98 5.13
C ASP A 68 -7.99 7.50 4.42
N PHE A 69 -9.05 7.28 5.17
CA PHE A 69 -10.38 6.93 4.64
C PHE A 69 -11.19 8.21 4.39
N LYS A 70 -11.58 8.46 3.13
CA LYS A 70 -12.27 9.69 2.71
C LYS A 70 -13.73 9.46 2.41
N ILE A 71 -14.05 8.43 1.64
CA ILE A 71 -15.41 8.13 1.20
C ILE A 71 -15.61 6.62 1.30
N PRO A 72 -16.66 6.13 1.97
CA PRO A 72 -16.96 4.70 2.06
C PRO A 72 -17.19 4.08 0.67
N SER A 73 -16.77 2.84 0.48
CA SER A 73 -17.15 2.03 -0.67
C SER A 73 -18.31 1.11 -0.29
N LEU A 74 -19.31 1.02 -1.16
CA LEU A 74 -20.55 0.33 -0.89
C LEU A 74 -20.55 -1.06 -1.53
N MET A 75 -21.34 -1.96 -0.98
CA MET A 75 -21.61 -3.26 -1.58
C MET A 75 -22.14 -3.10 -3.01
N GLY A 76 -21.59 -3.91 -3.93
CA GLY A 76 -21.97 -3.86 -5.35
C GLY A 76 -21.22 -2.83 -6.18
N GLU A 77 -20.44 -1.93 -5.57
CA GLU A 77 -19.56 -1.04 -6.32
C GLU A 77 -18.34 -1.78 -6.88
N ILE A 78 -17.75 -1.22 -7.94
CA ILE A 78 -16.41 -1.58 -8.41
C ILE A 78 -15.50 -0.41 -8.09
N ILE A 79 -14.41 -0.68 -7.39
CA ILE A 79 -13.37 0.30 -7.05
C ILE A 79 -12.08 -0.03 -7.81
N ASP A 80 -11.28 0.98 -8.09
CA ASP A 80 -9.97 0.82 -8.69
C ASP A 80 -8.88 1.06 -7.63
N LEU A 81 -7.98 0.09 -7.50
CA LEU A 81 -6.80 0.16 -6.64
C LEU A 81 -5.57 0.39 -7.51
N THR A 82 -4.87 1.48 -7.29
CA THR A 82 -3.66 1.84 -8.04
C THR A 82 -2.46 1.83 -7.12
N LEU A 83 -1.40 1.13 -7.52
CA LEU A 83 -0.15 1.02 -6.77
C LEU A 83 0.89 2.00 -7.33
N LEU A 84 1.50 2.77 -6.44
CA LEU A 84 2.61 3.67 -6.72
C LEU A 84 3.80 3.30 -5.83
N VAL A 85 5.01 3.34 -6.39
CA VAL A 85 6.24 3.19 -5.62
C VAL A 85 6.83 4.57 -5.36
N GLU A 86 6.93 4.94 -4.07
CA GLU A 86 7.47 6.24 -3.67
C GLU A 86 8.97 6.19 -3.44
N ARG A 87 9.43 5.12 -2.81
CA ARG A 87 10.84 4.99 -2.41
C ARG A 87 11.33 3.56 -2.50
N VAL A 88 12.54 3.38 -3.01
CA VAL A 88 13.27 2.12 -3.01
C VAL A 88 14.50 2.27 -2.13
N GLY A 89 14.43 1.70 -0.91
CA GLY A 89 15.55 1.66 0.04
C GLY A 89 16.46 0.44 -0.20
N ARG A 90 17.49 0.26 0.60
CA ARG A 90 18.38 -0.91 0.50
C ARG A 90 17.62 -2.23 0.71
N SER A 91 16.76 -2.28 1.73
CA SER A 91 15.98 -3.44 2.14
C SER A 91 14.51 -3.08 2.40
N SER A 92 14.04 -1.94 1.95
CA SER A 92 12.68 -1.47 2.18
C SER A 92 12.08 -0.85 0.93
N LEU A 93 10.77 -0.90 0.83
CA LEU A 93 9.99 -0.34 -0.26
C LEU A 93 8.87 0.50 0.33
N GLY A 94 8.77 1.77 -0.07
CA GLY A 94 7.65 2.65 0.23
C GLY A 94 6.65 2.59 -0.92
N ILE A 95 5.42 2.20 -0.59
CA ILE A 95 4.31 2.01 -1.54
C ILE A 95 3.16 2.92 -1.13
N THR A 96 2.52 3.55 -2.09
CA THR A 96 1.22 4.20 -1.92
C THR A 96 0.17 3.44 -2.72
N ILE A 97 -0.94 3.10 -2.09
CA ILE A 97 -2.11 2.56 -2.75
C ILE A 97 -3.22 3.60 -2.70
N VAL A 98 -3.73 3.95 -3.88
CA VAL A 98 -4.86 4.87 -4.04
C VAL A 98 -6.07 4.06 -4.47
N CYS A 99 -7.10 4.08 -3.65
CA CYS A 99 -8.41 3.57 -4.04
C CYS A 99 -9.27 4.71 -4.59
N HIS A 100 -9.80 4.53 -5.78
CA HIS A 100 -10.67 5.53 -6.39
C HIS A 100 -11.84 4.87 -7.13
N ARG A 101 -12.88 5.64 -7.40
CA ARG A 101 -14.01 5.26 -8.23
C ARG A 101 -14.53 6.48 -8.95
N THR A 102 -14.73 6.38 -10.28
CA THR A 102 -15.20 7.49 -11.12
C THR A 102 -14.43 8.80 -10.91
N GLY A 103 -13.10 8.69 -10.71
CA GLY A 103 -12.23 9.85 -10.50
C GLY A 103 -12.18 10.38 -9.05
N LEU A 104 -13.03 9.86 -8.13
CA LEU A 104 -13.06 10.27 -6.73
C LEU A 104 -12.21 9.32 -5.88
N GLU A 105 -11.24 9.88 -5.17
CA GLU A 105 -10.40 9.14 -4.23
C GLU A 105 -11.22 8.72 -3.00
N ARG A 106 -11.27 7.42 -2.74
CA ARG A 106 -12.00 6.80 -1.63
C ARG A 106 -11.13 6.67 -0.39
N LEU A 107 -9.89 6.24 -0.59
CA LEU A 107 -8.88 6.15 0.44
C LEU A 107 -7.49 6.23 -0.18
N ARG A 108 -6.51 6.51 0.69
CA ARG A 108 -5.09 6.46 0.36
C ARG A 108 -4.33 5.79 1.50
N ALA A 109 -3.55 4.78 1.17
CA ALA A 109 -2.69 4.09 2.13
C ALA A 109 -1.22 4.29 1.76
N HIS A 110 -0.39 4.60 2.77
CA HIS A 110 1.06 4.65 2.67
C HIS A 110 1.63 3.48 3.46
N MET A 111 2.41 2.65 2.81
CA MET A 111 2.94 1.42 3.36
C MET A 111 4.45 1.36 3.22
N ILE A 112 5.14 0.84 4.23
CA ILE A 112 6.55 0.48 4.14
C ILE A 112 6.64 -1.03 4.34
N THR A 113 7.19 -1.72 3.34
CA THR A 113 7.57 -3.11 3.45
C THR A 113 9.07 -3.24 3.63
N ALA A 114 9.52 -4.28 4.35
CA ALA A 114 10.92 -4.57 4.52
C ALA A 114 11.22 -5.97 3.98
N MET A 115 12.28 -6.11 3.20
CA MET A 115 12.71 -7.41 2.74
C MET A 115 13.49 -8.13 3.81
N MET A 116 13.15 -9.39 4.06
CA MET A 116 13.82 -10.25 5.03
C MET A 116 13.98 -11.67 4.51
N SER A 117 14.95 -12.39 5.03
CA SER A 117 15.06 -13.83 4.85
C SER A 117 14.11 -14.54 5.80
N LEU A 118 13.23 -15.39 5.28
CA LEU A 118 12.34 -16.23 6.11
C LEU A 118 13.10 -17.32 6.85
N LYS A 119 14.26 -17.75 6.34
CA LYS A 119 15.13 -18.73 7.00
C LYS A 119 15.79 -18.16 8.28
N THR A 120 16.36 -16.96 8.16
CA THR A 120 17.11 -16.35 9.26
C THR A 120 16.29 -15.33 10.05
N ARG A 121 15.14 -14.92 9.54
CA ARG A 121 14.27 -13.84 10.05
C ARG A 121 15.02 -12.50 10.23
N LYS A 122 16.05 -12.27 9.41
CA LYS A 122 16.84 -11.04 9.43
C LYS A 122 16.56 -10.20 8.18
N PRO A 123 16.61 -8.88 8.29
CA PRO A 123 16.54 -8.01 7.12
C PRO A 123 17.63 -8.35 6.11
N MET A 124 17.32 -8.27 4.84
CA MET A 124 18.27 -8.48 3.74
C MET A 124 18.06 -7.43 2.66
N PRO A 125 19.13 -7.09 1.91
CA PRO A 125 18.99 -6.15 0.79
C PRO A 125 18.11 -6.74 -0.31
N LEU A 126 17.39 -5.88 -1.02
CA LEU A 126 16.68 -6.26 -2.26
C LEU A 126 17.70 -6.81 -3.27
N PRO A 127 17.46 -7.98 -3.88
CA PRO A 127 18.26 -8.46 -5.02
C PRO A 127 18.33 -7.40 -6.12
N GLN A 128 19.49 -7.25 -6.76
CA GLN A 128 19.71 -6.17 -7.71
C GLN A 128 18.71 -6.22 -8.86
N ALA A 129 18.45 -7.40 -9.43
CA ALA A 129 17.49 -7.56 -10.51
C ALA A 129 16.06 -7.13 -10.14
N LEU A 130 15.61 -7.45 -8.91
CA LEU A 130 14.31 -7.02 -8.40
C LEU A 130 14.29 -5.51 -8.18
N ARG A 131 15.36 -4.96 -7.58
CA ARG A 131 15.51 -3.52 -7.37
C ARG A 131 15.41 -2.74 -8.69
N ASP A 132 16.11 -3.18 -9.73
CA ASP A 132 16.14 -2.49 -11.01
C ASP A 132 14.75 -2.45 -11.67
N LYS A 133 14.00 -3.53 -11.57
CA LYS A 133 12.61 -3.58 -12.05
C LYS A 133 11.69 -2.63 -11.27
N ILE A 134 11.78 -2.63 -9.93
CA ILE A 134 10.99 -1.75 -9.08
C ILE A 134 11.34 -0.28 -9.36
N GLU A 135 12.62 0.04 -9.51
CA GLU A 135 13.07 1.40 -9.80
C GLU A 135 12.62 1.87 -11.19
N SER A 136 12.67 0.99 -12.19
CA SER A 136 12.14 1.26 -13.54
C SER A 136 10.64 1.55 -13.49
N TYR A 137 9.87 0.75 -12.73
CA TYR A 137 8.45 1.01 -12.50
C TYR A 137 8.23 2.37 -11.81
N ARG A 138 8.97 2.65 -10.74
CA ARG A 138 8.88 3.92 -10.02
C ARG A 138 9.12 5.12 -10.94
N GLN A 139 10.18 5.10 -11.74
CA GLN A 139 10.52 6.20 -12.66
C GLN A 139 9.42 6.42 -13.69
N ARG A 140 8.84 5.37 -14.24
CA ARG A 140 7.77 5.43 -15.22
C ARG A 140 6.47 6.01 -14.66
N THR A 141 6.19 5.75 -13.36
CA THR A 141 4.96 6.20 -12.70
C THR A 141 5.13 7.51 -11.91
N SER A 142 6.36 8.02 -11.73
CA SER A 142 6.64 9.28 -11.00
C SER A 142 6.41 10.55 -11.82
N GLY A 143 6.11 10.44 -13.10
CA GLY A 143 6.06 11.60 -14.03
C GLY A 143 4.94 12.61 -13.76
N ASP A 144 4.05 12.40 -12.78
CA ASP A 144 2.85 13.22 -12.58
C ASP A 144 2.49 13.53 -11.12
N THR A 145 3.38 13.23 -10.16
CA THR A 145 3.10 13.52 -8.75
C THR A 145 3.76 14.81 -8.29
N THR A 146 3.00 15.90 -8.29
CA THR A 146 3.30 17.13 -7.53
C THR A 146 3.26 16.83 -6.02
N SER A 147 4.41 16.98 -5.38
CA SER A 147 4.73 17.09 -3.94
C SER A 147 4.37 15.91 -3.00
N PRO A 148 5.36 15.40 -2.24
CA PRO A 148 5.09 14.50 -1.12
C PRO A 148 4.37 15.24 0.00
N PRO A 149 3.47 14.57 0.75
CA PRO A 149 2.88 15.14 1.95
C PRO A 149 3.96 15.43 2.98
N ALA A 150 3.87 16.60 3.62
CA ALA A 150 4.74 17.00 4.71
C ALA A 150 4.66 15.95 5.84
N LYS A 151 5.83 15.59 6.38
CA LYS A 151 5.91 14.68 7.54
C LYS A 151 5.01 15.20 8.66
N PRO A 152 4.20 14.36 9.32
CA PRO A 152 3.43 14.77 10.48
C PRO A 152 4.40 15.27 11.56
N ASP A 153 4.15 16.47 12.05
CA ASP A 153 4.90 17.10 13.15
C ASP A 153 4.69 16.29 14.43
N ARG A 154 5.69 15.50 14.81
CA ARG A 154 5.72 14.68 16.03
C ARG A 154 5.87 15.50 17.31
N THR A 155 5.86 16.84 17.25
CA THR A 155 6.14 17.71 18.42
C THR A 155 4.90 18.15 19.19
N ARG A 156 3.68 17.90 18.72
CA ARG A 156 2.47 18.23 19.46
C ARG A 156 2.06 17.12 20.44
N ARG A 157 2.73 17.07 21.60
CA ARG A 157 2.14 16.45 22.78
C ARG A 157 0.93 17.29 23.23
N PRO A 158 -0.25 16.70 23.50
CA PRO A 158 -1.34 17.45 24.13
C PRO A 158 -0.90 17.89 25.52
N ARG A 159 -0.94 19.19 25.78
CA ARG A 159 -0.76 19.75 27.12
C ARG A 159 -1.94 19.24 27.96
N GLY A 160 -1.63 18.54 29.04
CA GLY A 160 -2.57 18.04 30.00
C GLY A 160 -3.48 19.16 30.54
N ALA A 161 -4.78 18.91 30.52
CA ALA A 161 -5.75 19.71 31.28
C ALA A 161 -5.42 19.56 32.77
N LYS A 162 -5.08 20.68 33.41
CA LYS A 162 -5.01 20.76 34.88
C LYS A 162 -6.44 20.67 35.40
N GLU A 163 -6.71 19.63 36.18
CA GLU A 163 -7.83 19.60 37.09
C GLU A 163 -7.67 20.76 38.09
N GLY A 164 -8.62 21.68 38.07
CA GLY A 164 -8.84 22.69 39.11
C GLY A 164 -9.91 22.16 40.02
N GLY A 165 -9.55 21.84 41.25
CA GLY A 165 -10.48 21.47 42.29
C GLY A 165 -11.31 22.63 42.82
N ARG A 166 -12.49 22.31 43.22
CA ARG A 166 -13.20 22.63 44.49
C ARG A 166 -14.50 21.88 44.50
#